data_34adc420293f450a8bdfdd344ca6454e
#
_entry.id   34adc420293f450a8bdfdd344ca6454e
#
_cell.length_a   1.000
_cell.length_b   1.000
_cell.length_c   1.000
_cell.angle_alpha   90.00
_cell.angle_beta   90.00
_cell.angle_gamma   90.00
#
_symmetry.space_group_name_H-M   'P 1'
#
loop_
_entity.id
_entity.type
_entity.pdbx_description
1 polymer ?
#
loop_
_entity_poly.entity_id
_entity_poly.type
_entity_poly.pdbx_seq_one_letter_code
_entity_poly.pdbx_strand_id
1 'polypeptide(L)'
;MNLKTALRVAVFALVAAGGPFLIREVAGKPAERVERYGMVIGIKPEKIEYYKSLHAAAWPAVLAKIKECGIRNYSIYLREVEKGRFYLFSYFEYTGDDFQADMARMAADPTTRLWWKETDPCQVPIATRGDKEFWSRMEEVFHSD
;
A
#
# COMPACT_ATOMS: atom_id res chain seq x y z
N MET A 1 41.66 -11.62 17.19
CA MET A 1 41.50 -13.07 17.52
C MET A 1 40.02 -13.37 17.39
N ASN A 2 39.67 -14.01 16.27
CA ASN A 2 38.29 -14.28 15.86
C ASN A 2 37.71 -15.51 16.56
N LEU A 3 36.51 -15.42 17.08
CA LEU A 3 35.75 -16.61 17.47
C LEU A 3 34.35 -16.56 16.89
N LYS A 4 34.18 -17.16 15.72
CA LYS A 4 32.87 -17.50 15.11
C LYS A 4 32.46 -18.85 15.70
N THR A 5 31.47 -18.84 16.59
CA THR A 5 30.88 -20.08 17.10
C THR A 5 29.68 -20.44 16.25
N ALA A 6 29.90 -21.38 15.32
CA ALA A 6 28.79 -22.00 14.58
C ALA A 6 28.16 -23.09 15.47
N LEU A 7 26.90 -22.92 15.81
CA LEU A 7 26.11 -23.94 16.52
C LEU A 7 25.72 -25.06 15.54
N ARG A 8 26.43 -26.19 15.59
CA ARG A 8 26.05 -27.40 14.86
C ARG A 8 25.07 -28.20 15.73
N VAL A 9 23.81 -28.26 15.29
CA VAL A 9 22.83 -29.18 15.83
C VAL A 9 23.11 -30.57 15.24
N ALA A 10 23.58 -31.50 16.08
CA ALA A 10 23.75 -32.88 15.69
C ALA A 10 22.39 -33.59 15.71
N VAL A 11 21.93 -34.05 14.56
CA VAL A 11 20.76 -34.92 14.43
C VAL A 11 21.25 -36.35 14.56
N PHE A 12 20.85 -37.04 15.64
CA PHE A 12 21.03 -38.48 15.80
C PHE A 12 20.09 -39.20 14.83
N ALA A 13 20.65 -39.88 13.85
CA ALA A 13 19.92 -40.77 12.98
C ALA A 13 19.69 -42.10 13.65
N LEU A 14 18.44 -42.42 13.99
CA LEU A 14 18.02 -43.77 14.34
C LEU A 14 17.68 -44.49 13.03
N VAL A 15 18.52 -45.49 12.66
CA VAL A 15 18.28 -46.34 11.49
C VAL A 15 17.29 -47.42 11.90
N ALA A 16 16.03 -47.31 11.45
CA ALA A 16 15.09 -48.43 11.40
C ALA A 16 14.68 -48.63 9.93
N ALA A 17 14.79 -49.88 9.49
CA ALA A 17 14.56 -50.32 8.12
C ALA A 17 13.14 -50.02 7.62
N GLY A 18 13.02 -49.44 6.43
CA GLY A 18 11.75 -49.35 5.73
C GLY A 18 11.54 -48.07 4.90
N GLY A 19 11.91 -48.11 3.60
CA GLY A 19 11.37 -47.21 2.55
C GLY A 19 11.96 -45.80 2.48
N PRO A 20 12.07 -45.21 1.25
CA PRO A 20 12.53 -43.86 1.10
C PRO A 20 11.48 -42.90 1.64
N PHE A 21 11.73 -42.32 2.80
CA PHE A 21 10.95 -41.20 3.32
C PHE A 21 11.31 -39.95 2.50
N LEU A 22 10.52 -39.65 1.48
CA LEU A 22 10.62 -38.37 0.76
C LEU A 22 10.29 -37.24 1.73
N ILE A 23 11.31 -36.64 2.32
CA ILE A 23 11.17 -35.35 3.01
C ILE A 23 10.78 -34.35 1.93
N ARG A 24 9.48 -34.10 1.81
CA ARG A 24 8.98 -33.01 1.00
C ARG A 24 9.38 -31.73 1.72
N GLU A 25 10.45 -31.10 1.22
CA GLU A 25 10.81 -29.75 1.63
C GLU A 25 9.55 -28.87 1.39
N VAL A 26 8.92 -28.43 2.48
CA VAL A 26 7.88 -27.42 2.40
C VAL A 26 8.62 -26.12 2.10
N ALA A 27 8.80 -25.83 0.81
CA ALA A 27 9.28 -24.52 0.39
C ALA A 27 8.34 -23.49 1.00
N GLY A 28 8.82 -22.73 1.97
CA GLY A 28 8.08 -21.63 2.55
C GLY A 28 7.62 -20.70 1.42
N LYS A 29 6.34 -20.29 1.45
CA LYS A 29 5.83 -19.31 0.48
C LYS A 29 6.80 -18.12 0.48
N PRO A 30 7.30 -17.67 -0.70
CA PRO A 30 8.14 -16.49 -0.75
C PRO A 30 7.46 -15.35 0.03
N ALA A 31 8.23 -14.62 0.81
CA ALA A 31 7.71 -13.45 1.52
C ALA A 31 6.99 -12.56 0.49
N GLU A 32 5.74 -12.20 0.78
CA GLU A 32 4.94 -11.36 -0.10
C GLU A 32 5.65 -10.01 -0.22
N ARG A 33 6.00 -9.61 -1.44
CA ARG A 33 6.64 -8.31 -1.68
C ARG A 33 5.62 -7.23 -1.36
N VAL A 34 5.96 -6.34 -0.43
CA VAL A 34 5.14 -5.18 -0.07
C VAL A 34 5.89 -3.92 -0.45
N GLU A 35 5.29 -3.10 -1.31
CA GLU A 35 5.75 -1.74 -1.58
C GLU A 35 4.88 -0.75 -0.83
N ARG A 36 5.49 0.23 -0.16
CA ARG A 36 4.78 1.23 0.65
C ARG A 36 4.73 2.56 -0.08
N TYR A 37 3.58 3.21 0.01
CA TYR A 37 3.33 4.49 -0.63
C TYR A 37 2.79 5.49 0.38
N GLY A 38 3.58 6.52 0.66
CA GLY A 38 3.14 7.73 1.34
C GLY A 38 2.84 8.80 0.30
N MET A 39 1.66 9.44 0.37
CA MET A 39 1.24 10.45 -0.60
C MET A 39 0.69 11.68 0.12
N VAL A 40 0.82 12.84 -0.50
CA VAL A 40 0.28 14.10 0.01
C VAL A 40 -0.42 14.90 -1.08
N ILE A 41 -1.53 15.57 -0.71
CA ILE A 41 -2.25 16.52 -1.56
C ILE A 41 -2.92 17.58 -0.67
N GLY A 42 -3.11 18.78 -1.18
CA GLY A 42 -3.96 19.78 -0.54
C GLY A 42 -5.44 19.43 -0.65
N ILE A 43 -6.27 20.01 0.23
CA ILE A 43 -7.72 19.95 0.14
C ILE A 43 -8.31 21.34 0.36
N LYS A 44 -9.37 21.67 -0.39
CA LYS A 44 -10.12 22.93 -0.26
C LYS A 44 -10.83 22.94 1.09
N PRO A 45 -10.65 23.97 1.95
CA PRO A 45 -11.29 24.02 3.26
C PRO A 45 -12.80 23.84 3.21
N GLU A 46 -13.48 24.46 2.25
CA GLU A 46 -14.93 24.39 2.05
C GLU A 46 -15.44 23.03 1.56
N LYS A 47 -14.53 22.13 1.16
CA LYS A 47 -14.84 20.77 0.69
C LYS A 47 -14.53 19.68 1.70
N ILE A 48 -13.95 20.02 2.86
CA ILE A 48 -13.51 19.03 3.86
C ILE A 48 -14.67 18.15 4.33
N GLU A 49 -15.78 18.73 4.73
CA GLU A 49 -16.91 17.95 5.28
C GLU A 49 -17.57 17.08 4.19
N TYR A 50 -17.64 17.58 2.96
CA TYR A 50 -18.12 16.79 1.83
C TYR A 50 -17.19 15.61 1.54
N TYR A 51 -15.88 15.83 1.50
CA TYR A 51 -14.88 14.77 1.30
C TYR A 51 -14.96 13.70 2.39
N LYS A 52 -15.11 14.10 3.66
CA LYS A 52 -15.31 13.17 4.78
C LYS A 52 -16.59 12.36 4.62
N SER A 53 -17.70 12.98 4.23
CA SER A 53 -18.98 12.28 4.05
C SER A 53 -18.91 11.23 2.94
N LEU A 54 -18.20 11.50 1.83
CA LEU A 54 -17.95 10.53 0.76
C LEU A 54 -17.19 9.31 1.31
N HIS A 55 -16.13 9.52 2.09
CA HIS A 55 -15.30 8.44 2.61
C HIS A 55 -15.95 7.68 3.78
N ALA A 56 -16.84 8.29 4.53
CA ALA A 56 -17.65 7.60 5.54
C ALA A 56 -18.62 6.58 4.92
N ALA A 57 -19.00 6.78 3.67
CA ALA A 57 -19.88 5.90 2.89
C ALA A 57 -19.21 5.49 1.56
N ALA A 58 -17.92 5.12 1.60
CA ALA A 58 -17.19 4.74 0.41
C ALA A 58 -17.87 3.60 -0.35
N TRP A 59 -17.94 3.75 -1.66
CA TRP A 59 -18.68 2.81 -2.51
C TRP A 59 -18.07 1.41 -2.49
N PRO A 60 -18.86 0.35 -2.24
CA PRO A 60 -18.33 -1.03 -2.14
C PRO A 60 -17.55 -1.47 -3.38
N ALA A 61 -17.98 -1.06 -4.58
CA ALA A 61 -17.31 -1.40 -5.82
C ALA A 61 -15.92 -0.73 -5.94
N VAL A 62 -15.75 0.50 -5.43
CA VAL A 62 -14.45 1.19 -5.36
C VAL A 62 -13.52 0.47 -4.39
N LEU A 63 -14.02 0.10 -3.21
CA LEU A 63 -13.24 -0.67 -2.23
C LEU A 63 -12.80 -2.05 -2.78
N ALA A 64 -13.67 -2.70 -3.54
CA ALA A 64 -13.36 -3.96 -4.22
C ALA A 64 -12.26 -3.75 -5.28
N LYS A 65 -12.35 -2.69 -6.08
CA LYS A 65 -11.35 -2.36 -7.12
C LYS A 65 -9.99 -2.03 -6.51
N ILE A 66 -9.93 -1.31 -5.40
CA ILE A 66 -8.71 -1.03 -4.65
C ILE A 66 -7.99 -2.35 -4.28
N LYS A 67 -8.74 -3.31 -3.71
CA LYS A 67 -8.20 -4.64 -3.36
C LYS A 67 -7.77 -5.45 -4.58
N GLU A 68 -8.58 -5.45 -5.65
CA GLU A 68 -8.28 -6.14 -6.92
C GLU A 68 -6.98 -5.64 -7.55
N CYS A 69 -6.69 -4.35 -7.40
CA CYS A 69 -5.45 -3.73 -7.88
C CYS A 69 -4.28 -3.83 -6.87
N GLY A 70 -4.33 -4.78 -5.93
CA GLY A 70 -3.22 -5.09 -5.03
C GLY A 70 -2.98 -4.06 -3.91
N ILE A 71 -3.89 -3.12 -3.70
CA ILE A 71 -3.77 -2.11 -2.64
C ILE A 71 -4.44 -2.60 -1.36
N ARG A 72 -3.75 -2.46 -0.24
CA ARG A 72 -4.25 -2.76 1.11
C ARG A 72 -3.71 -1.77 2.14
N ASN A 73 -4.21 -1.84 3.38
CA ASN A 73 -3.84 -0.95 4.49
C ASN A 73 -3.91 0.54 4.10
N TYR A 74 -4.93 0.88 3.28
CA TYR A 74 -5.09 2.23 2.76
C TYR A 74 -5.74 3.14 3.81
N SER A 75 -5.04 4.19 4.17
CA SER A 75 -5.47 5.21 5.12
C SER A 75 -5.27 6.61 4.55
N ILE A 76 -6.17 7.53 4.89
CA ILE A 76 -6.06 8.95 4.54
C ILE A 76 -6.25 9.76 5.83
N TYR A 77 -5.33 10.66 6.08
CA TYR A 77 -5.31 11.55 7.25
C TYR A 77 -5.44 12.99 6.81
N LEU A 78 -6.22 13.78 7.54
CA LEU A 78 -6.40 15.22 7.31
C LEU A 78 -5.65 16.01 8.37
N ARG A 79 -4.91 17.05 7.96
CA ARG A 79 -4.25 17.97 8.87
C ARG A 79 -4.25 19.39 8.32
N GLU A 80 -4.54 20.36 9.18
CA GLU A 80 -4.17 21.75 8.96
C GLU A 80 -2.67 21.90 9.26
N VAL A 81 -1.85 22.19 8.26
CA VAL A 81 -0.38 22.31 8.38
C VAL A 81 0.02 23.76 8.62
N GLU A 82 -0.62 24.67 7.89
CA GLU A 82 -0.50 26.10 8.06
C GLU A 82 -1.90 26.69 8.21
N LYS A 83 -2.01 27.83 8.89
CA LYS A 83 -3.33 28.47 9.14
C LYS A 83 -4.15 28.61 7.86
N GLY A 84 -5.30 27.96 7.83
CA GLY A 84 -6.20 27.92 6.69
C GLY A 84 -5.76 27.00 5.53
N ARG A 85 -4.65 26.26 5.67
CA ARG A 85 -4.16 25.36 4.64
C ARG A 85 -4.19 23.91 5.12
N PHE A 86 -5.05 23.13 4.51
CA PHE A 86 -5.32 21.74 4.85
C PHE A 86 -4.73 20.80 3.83
N TYR A 87 -4.24 19.66 4.32
CA TYR A 87 -3.63 18.62 3.50
C TYR A 87 -4.17 17.25 3.89
N LEU A 88 -4.26 16.39 2.89
CA LEU A 88 -4.49 14.96 3.05
C LEU A 88 -3.16 14.25 2.91
N PHE A 89 -2.88 13.36 3.85
CA PHE A 89 -1.74 12.45 3.83
C PHE A 89 -2.29 11.04 3.71
N SER A 90 -1.85 10.30 2.73
CA SER A 90 -2.28 8.91 2.60
C SER A 90 -1.11 7.95 2.74
N TYR A 91 -1.43 6.76 3.23
CA TYR A 91 -0.56 5.61 3.26
C TYR A 91 -1.30 4.42 2.68
N PHE A 92 -0.63 3.63 1.86
CA PHE A 92 -1.11 2.32 1.45
C PHE A 92 0.05 1.37 1.14
N GLU A 93 -0.26 0.08 1.18
CA GLU A 93 0.63 -1.00 0.77
C GLU A 93 0.19 -1.55 -0.58
N TYR A 94 1.16 -1.83 -1.43
CA TYR A 94 0.95 -2.49 -2.70
C TYR A 94 1.59 -3.87 -2.68
N THR A 95 0.84 -4.89 -3.09
CA THR A 95 1.24 -6.30 -3.08
C THR A 95 1.06 -6.99 -4.43
N GLY A 96 0.80 -6.21 -5.47
CA GLY A 96 0.76 -6.70 -6.85
C GLY A 96 2.15 -6.82 -7.48
N ASP A 97 2.18 -7.28 -8.71
CA ASP A 97 3.43 -7.51 -9.45
C ASP A 97 3.80 -6.33 -10.37
N ASP A 98 2.82 -5.54 -10.81
CA ASP A 98 3.01 -4.41 -11.72
C ASP A 98 2.11 -3.23 -11.31
N PHE A 99 2.68 -2.32 -10.54
CA PHE A 99 1.97 -1.14 -10.02
C PHE A 99 1.40 -0.27 -11.14
N GLN A 100 2.14 -0.07 -12.23
CA GLN A 100 1.67 0.79 -13.32
C GLN A 100 0.48 0.18 -14.05
N ALA A 101 0.53 -1.12 -14.34
CA ALA A 101 -0.57 -1.83 -14.97
C ALA A 101 -1.82 -1.85 -14.07
N ASP A 102 -1.64 -2.06 -12.76
CA ASP A 102 -2.73 -2.08 -11.80
C ASP A 102 -3.39 -0.69 -11.62
N MET A 103 -2.59 0.37 -11.57
CA MET A 103 -3.13 1.73 -11.54
C MET A 103 -3.83 2.10 -12.87
N ALA A 104 -3.34 1.63 -14.00
CA ALA A 104 -4.01 1.80 -15.28
C ALA A 104 -5.37 1.06 -15.32
N ARG A 105 -5.45 -0.17 -14.77
CA ARG A 105 -6.73 -0.91 -14.62
C ARG A 105 -7.71 -0.16 -13.72
N MET A 106 -7.23 0.38 -12.60
CA MET A 106 -8.05 1.20 -11.70
C MET A 106 -8.57 2.45 -12.41
N ALA A 107 -7.73 3.15 -13.16
CA ALA A 107 -8.10 4.35 -13.92
C ALA A 107 -9.07 4.06 -15.08
N ALA A 108 -9.09 2.84 -15.60
CA ALA A 108 -10.02 2.40 -16.64
C ALA A 108 -11.40 2.00 -16.08
N ASP A 109 -11.51 1.72 -14.77
CA ASP A 109 -12.75 1.28 -14.13
C ASP A 109 -13.80 2.39 -14.11
N PRO A 110 -15.00 2.17 -14.66
CA PRO A 110 -16.04 3.21 -14.73
C PRO A 110 -16.50 3.71 -13.36
N THR A 111 -16.60 2.83 -12.36
CA THR A 111 -17.04 3.19 -11.00
C THR A 111 -15.98 4.01 -10.28
N THR A 112 -14.71 3.63 -10.41
CA THR A 112 -13.59 4.42 -9.86
C THR A 112 -13.53 5.81 -10.50
N ARG A 113 -13.75 5.92 -11.80
CA ARG A 113 -13.80 7.22 -12.49
C ARG A 113 -14.95 8.11 -12.01
N LEU A 114 -16.12 7.53 -11.71
CA LEU A 114 -17.22 8.27 -11.11
C LEU A 114 -16.87 8.73 -9.69
N TRP A 115 -16.24 7.88 -8.90
CA TRP A 115 -15.74 8.23 -7.57
C TRP A 115 -14.75 9.40 -7.62
N TRP A 116 -13.79 9.36 -8.54
CA TRP A 116 -12.84 10.46 -8.72
C TRP A 116 -13.49 11.77 -9.15
N LYS A 117 -14.57 11.74 -9.94
CA LYS A 117 -15.34 12.96 -10.25
C LYS A 117 -15.93 13.64 -9.02
N GLU A 118 -16.18 12.91 -7.95
CA GLU A 118 -16.65 13.48 -6.68
C GLU A 118 -15.47 13.94 -5.81
N THR A 119 -14.37 13.20 -5.78
CA THR A 119 -13.25 13.45 -4.86
C THR A 119 -12.24 14.46 -5.40
N ASP A 120 -11.86 14.38 -6.68
CA ASP A 120 -10.83 15.24 -7.28
C ASP A 120 -11.16 16.74 -7.19
N PRO A 121 -12.40 17.21 -7.40
CA PRO A 121 -12.74 18.62 -7.25
C PRO A 121 -12.55 19.17 -5.82
N CYS A 122 -12.47 18.30 -4.82
CA CYS A 122 -12.19 18.68 -3.42
C CYS A 122 -10.70 18.95 -3.17
N GLN A 123 -9.84 18.41 -4.01
CA GLN A 123 -8.40 18.34 -3.80
C GLN A 123 -7.66 19.45 -4.55
N VAL A 124 -6.44 19.76 -4.08
CA VAL A 124 -5.56 20.77 -4.67
C VAL A 124 -4.15 20.18 -4.76
N PRO A 125 -3.67 19.82 -5.97
CA PRO A 125 -2.30 19.34 -6.12
C PRO A 125 -1.28 20.32 -5.58
N ILE A 126 -0.24 19.83 -4.87
CA ILE A 126 0.81 20.68 -4.34
C ILE A 126 1.79 21.12 -5.45
N ALA A 127 2.41 22.28 -5.27
CA ALA A 127 3.30 22.88 -6.29
C ALA A 127 4.57 22.06 -6.55
N THR A 128 5.03 21.29 -5.55
CA THR A 128 6.24 20.47 -5.61
C THR A 128 6.04 19.05 -6.13
N ARG A 129 4.80 18.71 -6.62
CA ARG A 129 4.52 17.41 -7.20
C ARG A 129 5.33 17.16 -8.48
N GLY A 130 5.56 15.89 -8.81
CA GLY A 130 6.10 15.48 -10.11
C GLY A 130 5.14 15.85 -11.27
N ASP A 131 5.65 15.99 -12.48
CA ASP A 131 4.92 16.53 -13.66
C ASP A 131 3.61 15.80 -14.00
N LYS A 132 3.48 14.52 -13.65
CA LYS A 132 2.30 13.70 -13.94
C LYS A 132 1.56 13.24 -12.69
N GLU A 133 1.94 13.75 -11.52
CA GLU A 133 1.34 13.37 -10.26
C GLU A 133 0.13 14.26 -9.95
N PHE A 134 -0.97 13.64 -9.54
CA PHE A 134 -2.09 14.34 -8.92
C PHE A 134 -1.89 14.40 -7.40
N TRP A 135 -1.65 13.27 -6.75
CA TRP A 135 -1.11 13.17 -5.40
C TRP A 135 0.42 13.10 -5.48
N SER A 136 1.11 13.86 -4.68
CA SER A 136 2.58 13.85 -4.65
C SER A 136 3.10 12.70 -3.79
N ARG A 137 4.03 11.91 -4.34
CA ARG A 137 4.68 10.84 -3.58
C ARG A 137 5.64 11.44 -2.55
N MET A 138 5.61 10.89 -1.34
CA MET A 138 6.58 11.17 -0.28
C MET A 138 7.66 10.08 -0.28
N GLU A 139 8.90 10.48 0.06
CA GLU A 139 10.00 9.55 0.28
C GLU A 139 9.81 8.81 1.61
N GLU A 140 9.95 7.49 1.60
CA GLU A 140 10.02 6.69 2.83
C GLU A 140 11.45 6.81 3.39
N VAL A 141 11.61 7.50 4.51
CA VAL A 141 12.91 7.70 5.14
C VAL A 141 13.22 6.67 6.22
N PHE A 142 12.23 5.95 6.70
CA PHE A 142 12.37 4.88 7.69
C PHE A 142 11.15 3.96 7.71
N HIS A 143 11.40 2.67 7.89
CA HIS A 143 10.41 1.65 8.19
C HIS A 143 10.99 0.64 9.17
N SER A 144 10.15 0.13 10.04
CA SER A 144 10.44 -1.03 10.92
C SER A 144 9.23 -1.96 10.88
N ASP A 145 9.49 -3.27 10.69
CA ASP A 145 8.49 -4.33 10.79
C ASP A 145 8.07 -4.56 12.24
#